data_4551aada1040fa5cc6e69f03a4ade620
#
_entry.id   4551aada1040fa5cc6e69f03a4ade620
#
_cell.length_a   1.000
_cell.length_b   1.000
_cell.length_c   1.000
_cell.angle_alpha   90.00
_cell.angle_beta   90.00
_cell.angle_gamma   90.00
#
_symmetry.space_group_name_H-M   'P 1'
#
loop_
_entity.id
_entity.type
_entity.pdbx_description
1 polymer ?
#
loop_
_entity_poly.entity_id
_entity_poly.type
_entity_poly.pdbx_seq_one_letter_code
_entity_poly.pdbx_strand_id
1 'polypeptide(L)'
;MWYGNTKNLLESIVRGLQTEPPQNEAEWQAQTELVQGCLAEMVEMSEPTVNPSMGATSRYVHHPVADKLNRAMPYVRSMLTAMRDRDRTTALAHGETTLQRL
;
A
#
# COMPACT_ATOMS: atom_id res chain seq x y z
N MET A 1 2.46 15.29 -0.99
CA MET A 1 3.15 14.45 -0.01
C MET A 1 3.04 12.99 -0.42
N TRP A 2 4.07 12.24 -0.23
CA TRP A 2 4.14 10.82 -0.59
C TRP A 2 2.94 10.01 -0.08
N TYR A 3 2.68 10.10 1.23
CA TYR A 3 1.59 9.36 1.88
C TYR A 3 0.23 9.63 1.22
N GLY A 4 -0.06 10.89 0.95
CA GLY A 4 -1.31 11.26 0.31
C GLY A 4 -1.43 10.70 -1.11
N ASN A 5 -0.34 10.71 -1.86
CA ASN A 5 -0.32 10.17 -3.22
C ASN A 5 -0.55 8.66 -3.23
N THR A 6 0.09 7.94 -2.33
CA THR A 6 -0.08 6.48 -2.22
C THR A 6 -1.49 6.13 -1.80
N LYS A 7 -2.04 6.84 -0.83
CA LYS A 7 -3.43 6.64 -0.39
C LYS A 7 -4.40 6.90 -1.53
N ASN A 8 -4.22 8.00 -2.27
CA ASN A 8 -5.07 8.33 -3.41
C ASN A 8 -5.00 7.28 -4.50
N LEU A 9 -3.82 6.75 -4.78
CA LEU A 9 -3.66 5.69 -5.76
C LEU A 9 -4.39 4.42 -5.31
N LEU A 10 -4.26 4.03 -4.03
CA LEU A 10 -4.98 2.88 -3.50
C LEU A 10 -6.49 3.09 -3.57
N GLU A 11 -6.99 4.28 -3.28
CA GLU A 11 -8.41 4.61 -3.42
C GLU A 11 -8.87 4.45 -4.86
N SER A 12 -8.08 4.89 -5.82
CA SER A 12 -8.39 4.73 -7.24
C SER A 12 -8.45 3.26 -7.65
N ILE A 13 -7.50 2.45 -7.16
CA ILE A 13 -7.46 1.02 -7.46
C ILE A 13 -8.70 0.33 -6.87
N VAL A 14 -9.04 0.61 -5.62
CA VAL A 14 -10.21 0.03 -4.96
C VAL A 14 -11.49 0.43 -5.68
N ARG A 15 -11.61 1.70 -6.05
CA ARG A 15 -12.78 2.18 -6.81
C ARG A 15 -12.88 1.49 -8.15
N GLY A 16 -11.77 1.30 -8.84
CA GLY A 16 -11.73 0.58 -10.10
C GLY A 16 -12.20 -0.86 -9.94
N LEU A 17 -11.78 -1.54 -8.88
CA LEU A 17 -12.23 -2.90 -8.60
C LEU A 17 -13.74 -2.96 -8.33
N GLN A 18 -14.32 -1.90 -7.78
CA GLN A 18 -15.76 -1.82 -7.52
C GLN A 18 -16.57 -1.54 -8.79
N THR A 19 -16.10 -0.62 -9.61
CA THR A 19 -16.91 -0.08 -10.72
C THR A 19 -16.45 -0.55 -12.09
N GLU A 20 -15.16 -0.69 -12.29
CA GLU A 20 -14.59 -1.07 -13.58
C GLU A 20 -13.46 -2.08 -13.36
N PRO A 21 -13.82 -3.33 -12.97
CA PRO A 21 -12.78 -4.33 -12.68
C PRO A 21 -11.98 -4.67 -13.94
N PRO A 22 -10.75 -5.14 -13.77
CA PRO A 22 -9.92 -5.55 -14.92
C PRO A 22 -10.64 -6.58 -15.78
N GLN A 23 -10.57 -6.41 -17.10
CA GLN A 23 -11.29 -7.23 -18.07
C GLN A 23 -10.43 -8.33 -18.71
N ASN A 24 -9.11 -8.21 -18.58
CA ASN A 24 -8.17 -9.16 -19.18
C ASN A 24 -6.88 -9.25 -18.36
N GLU A 25 -6.00 -10.18 -18.74
CA GLU A 25 -4.74 -10.41 -18.04
C GLU A 25 -3.85 -9.16 -18.01
N ALA A 26 -3.77 -8.41 -19.08
CA ALA A 26 -2.94 -7.22 -19.15
C ALA A 26 -3.41 -6.16 -18.14
N GLU A 27 -4.70 -5.98 -18.01
CA GLU A 27 -5.27 -5.05 -17.03
C GLU A 27 -5.04 -5.53 -15.60
N TRP A 28 -5.21 -6.82 -15.33
CA TRP A 28 -4.91 -7.39 -14.02
C TRP A 28 -3.44 -7.20 -13.66
N GLN A 29 -2.55 -7.45 -14.61
CA GLN A 29 -1.13 -7.27 -14.37
C GLN A 29 -0.79 -5.81 -14.08
N ALA A 30 -1.34 -4.88 -14.84
CA ALA A 30 -1.11 -3.46 -14.64
C ALA A 30 -1.56 -3.01 -13.24
N GLN A 31 -2.76 -3.42 -12.81
CA GLN A 31 -3.27 -3.09 -11.49
C GLN A 31 -2.43 -3.75 -10.38
N THR A 32 -2.02 -4.98 -10.59
CA THR A 32 -1.17 -5.69 -9.63
C THR A 32 0.17 -4.97 -9.44
N GLU A 33 0.77 -4.50 -10.52
CA GLU A 33 2.01 -3.74 -10.45
C GLU A 33 1.84 -2.42 -9.70
N LEU A 34 0.71 -1.75 -9.86
CA LEU A 34 0.42 -0.53 -9.10
C LEU A 34 0.32 -0.81 -7.61
N VAL A 35 -0.36 -1.88 -7.21
CA VAL A 35 -0.45 -2.27 -5.80
C VAL A 35 0.92 -2.65 -5.25
N GLN A 36 1.72 -3.35 -6.04
CA GLN A 36 3.07 -3.73 -5.66
C GLN A 36 3.94 -2.49 -5.42
N GLY A 37 3.82 -1.49 -6.29
CA GLY A 37 4.51 -0.21 -6.11
C GLY A 37 4.08 0.51 -4.83
N CYS A 38 2.79 0.52 -4.53
CA CYS A 38 2.28 1.09 -3.29
C CYS A 38 2.86 0.38 -2.06
N LEU A 39 2.91 -0.95 -2.10
CA LEU A 39 3.48 -1.72 -0.99
C LEU A 39 4.96 -1.40 -0.80
N ALA A 40 5.72 -1.31 -1.89
CA ALA A 40 7.15 -0.98 -1.82
C ALA A 40 7.37 0.39 -1.16
N GLU A 41 6.58 1.38 -1.54
CA GLU A 41 6.66 2.71 -0.94
C GLU A 41 6.26 2.69 0.54
N MET A 42 5.24 1.93 0.90
CA MET A 42 4.81 1.79 2.29
C MET A 42 5.90 1.15 3.15
N VAL A 43 6.57 0.13 2.64
CA VAL A 43 7.69 -0.51 3.33
C VAL A 43 8.80 0.50 3.57
N GLU A 44 9.18 1.25 2.54
CA GLU A 44 10.22 2.27 2.63
C GLU A 44 9.88 3.32 3.68
N MET A 45 8.64 3.82 3.68
CA MET A 45 8.22 4.85 4.64
C MET A 45 8.05 4.34 6.06
N SER A 46 7.82 3.04 6.24
CA SER A 46 7.62 2.46 7.56
C SER A 46 8.93 2.10 8.25
N GLU A 47 10.03 2.05 7.52
CA GLU A 47 11.33 1.73 8.09
C GLU A 47 11.90 2.92 8.85
N PRO A 48 12.52 2.70 10.03
CA PRO A 48 13.19 3.77 10.73
C PRO A 48 14.44 4.23 9.96
N THR A 49 14.70 5.53 10.01
CA THR A 49 15.89 6.10 9.35
C THR A 49 16.86 6.63 10.40
N VAL A 50 18.15 6.59 10.07
CA VAL A 50 19.17 7.19 10.93
C VAL A 50 19.22 8.69 10.63
N ASN A 51 19.16 9.50 11.69
CA ASN A 51 19.30 10.94 11.56
C ASN A 51 20.68 11.36 12.06
N PRO A 52 21.66 11.63 11.18
CA PRO A 52 23.01 11.96 11.58
C PRO A 52 23.13 13.31 12.29
N SER A 53 22.17 14.21 12.13
CA SER A 53 22.21 15.52 12.77
C SER A 53 21.90 15.46 14.27
N MET A 54 21.36 14.36 14.75
CA MET A 54 21.01 14.17 16.16
C MET A 54 22.12 13.52 16.98
N GLY A 55 23.24 13.21 16.37
CA GLY A 55 24.40 12.65 17.05
C GLY A 55 24.24 11.22 17.51
N ALA A 56 25.14 10.81 18.43
CA ALA A 56 25.23 9.41 18.86
C ALA A 56 24.07 8.96 19.75
N THR A 57 23.34 9.90 20.33
CA THR A 57 22.25 9.58 21.27
C THR A 57 20.92 9.31 20.58
N SER A 58 20.78 9.77 19.34
CA SER A 58 19.56 9.55 18.55
C SER A 58 19.94 8.81 17.30
N ARG A 59 19.41 7.62 17.12
CA ARG A 59 19.84 6.73 16.05
C ARG A 59 18.81 6.56 14.96
N TYR A 60 17.53 6.47 15.33
CA TYR A 60 16.47 6.17 14.37
C TYR A 60 15.32 7.13 14.56
N VAL A 61 14.79 7.58 13.43
CA VAL A 61 13.60 8.41 13.39
C VAL A 61 12.55 7.68 12.59
N HIS A 62 11.37 7.47 13.20
CA HIS A 62 10.23 6.91 12.50
C HIS A 62 9.43 8.01 11.81
N HIS A 63 8.97 7.74 10.61
CA HIS A 63 8.05 8.62 9.93
C HIS A 63 6.74 8.72 10.73
N PRO A 64 6.11 9.92 10.82
CA PRO A 64 4.89 10.08 11.61
C PRO A 64 3.75 9.12 11.26
N VAL A 65 3.71 8.63 10.01
CA VAL A 65 2.67 7.69 9.58
C VAL A 65 3.12 6.22 9.63
N ALA A 66 4.32 5.95 10.17
CA ALA A 66 4.87 4.58 10.16
C ALA A 66 3.95 3.56 10.84
N ASP A 67 3.35 3.93 11.97
CA ASP A 67 2.44 3.03 12.68
C ASP A 67 1.21 2.69 11.85
N LYS A 68 0.63 3.68 11.16
CA LYS A 68 -0.50 3.44 10.28
C LYS A 68 -0.12 2.54 9.12
N LEU A 69 1.05 2.78 8.52
CA LEU A 69 1.56 1.96 7.42
C LEU A 69 1.80 0.54 7.86
N ASN A 70 2.39 0.34 9.03
CA ASN A 70 2.64 -0.99 9.57
C ASN A 70 1.34 -1.77 9.81
N ARG A 71 0.28 -1.09 10.25
CA ARG A 71 -1.03 -1.73 10.44
C ARG A 71 -1.70 -2.08 9.12
N ALA A 72 -1.49 -1.27 8.10
CA ALA A 72 -2.12 -1.46 6.80
C ALA A 72 -1.40 -2.49 5.92
N MET A 73 -0.08 -2.62 6.06
CA MET A 73 0.73 -3.46 5.18
C MET A 73 0.28 -4.92 5.07
N PRO A 74 -0.13 -5.62 6.14
CA PRO A 74 -0.61 -7.00 5.99
C PRO A 74 -1.79 -7.11 5.04
N TYR A 75 -2.67 -6.12 5.05
CA TYR A 75 -3.85 -6.11 4.17
C TYR A 75 -3.46 -5.79 2.73
N VAL A 76 -2.46 -4.94 2.52
CA VAL A 76 -1.95 -4.68 1.16
C VAL A 76 -1.29 -5.94 0.59
N ARG A 77 -0.55 -6.68 1.41
CA ARG A 77 0.05 -7.94 0.98
C ARG A 77 -1.01 -8.97 0.61
N SER A 78 -2.05 -9.06 1.41
CA SER A 78 -3.18 -9.96 1.12
C SER A 78 -3.93 -9.52 -0.14
N MET A 79 -4.11 -8.22 -0.32
CA MET A 79 -4.69 -7.66 -1.54
C MET A 79 -3.85 -8.03 -2.77
N LEU A 80 -2.53 -7.89 -2.66
CA LEU A 80 -1.62 -8.22 -3.76
C LEU A 80 -1.71 -9.70 -4.13
N THR A 81 -1.74 -10.59 -3.14
CA THR A 81 -1.92 -12.03 -3.38
C THR A 81 -3.24 -12.31 -4.10
N ALA A 82 -4.33 -11.70 -3.63
CA ALA A 82 -5.63 -11.86 -4.27
C ALA A 82 -5.63 -11.36 -5.71
N MET A 83 -4.94 -10.26 -5.98
CA MET A 83 -4.84 -9.72 -7.34
C MET A 83 -4.03 -10.63 -8.26
N ARG A 84 -2.98 -11.27 -7.73
CA ARG A 84 -2.22 -12.27 -8.50
C ARG A 84 -3.09 -13.48 -8.84
N ASP A 85 -4.01 -13.82 -7.95
CA ASP A 85 -4.97 -14.91 -8.16
C ASP A 85 -6.20 -14.49 -8.96
N ARG A 86 -6.29 -13.24 -9.37
CA ARG A 86 -7.44 -12.66 -10.08
C ARG A 86 -8.73 -12.73 -9.26
N ASP A 87 -8.61 -12.68 -7.94
CA ASP A 87 -9.74 -12.74 -7.01
C ASP A 87 -10.19 -11.32 -6.66
N ARG A 88 -11.10 -10.79 -7.45
CA ARG A 88 -11.62 -9.44 -7.30
C ARG A 88 -12.25 -9.20 -5.93
N THR A 89 -13.09 -10.12 -5.49
CA THR A 89 -13.84 -9.97 -4.24
C THR A 89 -12.90 -9.86 -3.04
N THR A 90 -11.92 -10.76 -2.95
CA THR A 90 -10.95 -10.76 -1.86
C THR A 90 -10.01 -9.55 -1.95
N ALA A 91 -9.56 -9.21 -3.15
CA ALA A 91 -8.71 -8.03 -3.36
C ALA A 91 -9.43 -6.76 -2.93
N LEU A 92 -10.70 -6.61 -3.29
CA LEU A 92 -11.51 -5.45 -2.92
C LEU A 92 -11.69 -5.36 -1.41
N ALA A 93 -12.00 -6.48 -0.75
CA ALA A 93 -12.20 -6.52 0.69
C ALA A 93 -10.92 -6.08 1.43
N HIS A 94 -9.77 -6.59 1.04
CA HIS A 94 -8.50 -6.21 1.64
C HIS A 94 -8.11 -4.77 1.30
N GLY A 95 -8.42 -4.30 0.10
CA GLY A 95 -8.20 -2.92 -0.28
C GLY A 95 -8.99 -1.95 0.57
N GLU A 96 -10.26 -2.23 0.80
CA GLU A 96 -11.10 -1.42 1.67
C GLU A 96 -10.59 -1.41 3.11
N THR A 97 -10.17 -2.56 3.63
CA THR A 97 -9.59 -2.64 4.96
C THR A 97 -8.30 -1.84 5.05
N THR A 98 -7.46 -1.90 4.02
CA THR A 98 -6.23 -1.10 3.94
C THR A 98 -6.54 0.38 4.08
N LEU A 99 -7.52 0.88 3.32
CA LEU A 99 -7.89 2.29 3.35
C LEU A 99 -8.42 2.72 4.72
N GLN A 100 -9.14 1.84 5.40
CA GLN A 100 -9.62 2.12 6.76
C GLN A 100 -8.48 2.27 7.76
N ARG A 101 -7.35 1.59 7.54
CA ARG A 101 -6.17 1.67 8.41
C ARG A 101 -5.28 2.88 8.10
N LEU A 102 -5.42 3.43 6.94
CA LEU A 102 -4.68 4.64 6.54
C LEU A 102 -5.45 5.89 6.94
#